data_2033d86b136367a1f33cf0840c69a0f7
#
_entry.id   2033d86b136367a1f33cf0840c69a0f7
#
_cell.length_a   1.000
_cell.length_b   1.000
_cell.length_c   1.000
_cell.angle_alpha   90.00
_cell.angle_beta   90.00
_cell.angle_gamma   90.00
#
_symmetry.space_group_name_H-M   'P 1'
#
loop_
_entity.id
_entity.type
_entity.pdbx_description
1 polymer ?
#
loop_
_entity_poly.entity_id
_entity_poly.type
_entity_poly.pdbx_seq_one_letter_code
_entity_poly.pdbx_strand_id
1 'polypeptide(L)'
;MNGIRILVTATLCLAALLASAASWAQGDDDWKFQAVVYVYLPSIDGETTFSGGGGGGSEATVDASKFLENLNFAFMGSFEANKGPWGMFADVIYIDIGDSESPTRDFSIGGTLPVGVNASVHYGLDGWLWTLAGSWSVASTPTHELNLIGGARLLDIDQTIDWQLGGNVGSVALPDRAGSRTTGVNNWDAIVGLKGRAVFGEGQHWFVPYYLDVGTGASSLTWQAMAGIGYAFSWGSVIGAWRHIDYDMESGKSIESLSFDGPGVAVAFRW
;
A
#
# COMPACT_ATOMS: atom_id res chain seq x y z
N MET A 1 20.74 -9.04 -0.44
CA MET A 1 20.70 -9.63 0.91
C MET A 1 21.01 -8.65 2.06
N ASN A 2 21.65 -7.52 1.82
CA ASN A 2 21.95 -6.54 2.90
C ASN A 2 20.76 -5.61 3.25
N GLY A 3 19.89 -5.28 2.31
CA GLY A 3 18.72 -4.41 2.54
C GLY A 3 17.69 -4.99 3.50
N ILE A 4 17.38 -6.27 3.39
CA ILE A 4 16.42 -6.96 4.28
C ILE A 4 16.90 -6.96 5.74
N ARG A 5 18.23 -7.11 5.96
CA ARG A 5 18.82 -7.08 7.31
C ARG A 5 18.70 -5.69 7.97
N ILE A 6 18.84 -4.62 7.21
CA ILE A 6 18.71 -3.24 7.71
C ILE A 6 17.24 -2.94 8.04
N LEU A 7 16.31 -3.38 7.21
CA LEU A 7 14.86 -3.20 7.44
C LEU A 7 14.41 -3.91 8.73
N VAL A 8 14.79 -5.17 8.89
CA VAL A 8 14.44 -5.98 10.09
C VAL A 8 15.06 -5.37 11.36
N THR A 9 16.28 -4.83 11.28
CA THR A 9 16.94 -4.24 12.45
C THR A 9 16.31 -2.90 12.83
N ALA A 10 15.94 -2.06 11.88
CA ALA A 10 15.28 -0.77 12.13
C ALA A 10 13.86 -0.99 12.71
N THR A 11 13.13 -1.96 12.20
CA THR A 11 11.78 -2.32 12.69
C THR A 11 11.82 -2.86 14.13
N LEU A 12 12.81 -3.68 14.46
CA LEU A 12 13.01 -4.20 15.81
C LEU A 12 13.42 -3.12 16.83
N CYS A 13 14.22 -2.14 16.43
CA CYS A 13 14.60 -1.02 17.30
C CYS A 13 13.40 -0.08 17.57
N LEU A 14 12.54 0.17 16.58
CA LEU A 14 11.33 0.99 16.77
C LEU A 14 10.32 0.28 17.68
N ALA A 15 10.15 -1.03 17.54
CA ALA A 15 9.31 -1.85 18.40
C ALA A 15 9.78 -1.85 19.86
N ALA A 16 11.09 -1.86 20.10
CA ALA A 16 11.67 -1.82 21.46
C ALA A 16 11.48 -0.47 22.16
N LEU A 17 11.45 0.64 21.42
CA LEU A 17 11.19 1.98 21.96
C LEU A 17 9.72 2.18 22.36
N LEU A 18 8.78 1.53 21.66
CA LEU A 18 7.35 1.60 21.96
C LEU A 18 6.95 0.70 23.15
N ALA A 19 7.68 -0.39 23.41
CA ALA A 19 7.39 -1.31 24.50
C ALA A 19 7.69 -0.74 25.89
N SER A 20 8.50 0.29 26.00
CA SER A 20 8.88 0.90 27.31
C SER A 20 7.83 1.88 27.87
N ALA A 21 6.78 2.20 27.14
CA ALA A 21 5.73 3.14 27.57
C ALA A 21 4.55 2.48 28.32
N ALA A 22 4.57 1.16 28.56
CA ALA A 22 3.40 0.37 28.95
C ALA A 22 3.27 0.14 30.46
N SER A 23 3.24 1.18 31.30
CA SER A 23 2.99 1.01 32.75
C SER A 23 2.21 2.17 33.36
N TRP A 24 0.99 2.41 32.89
CA TRP A 24 0.06 3.29 33.59
C TRP A 24 -1.28 2.55 33.75
N ALA A 25 -1.75 2.42 34.99
CA ALA A 25 -3.05 1.81 35.30
C ALA A 25 -4.16 2.67 34.68
N GLN A 26 -4.92 2.10 33.73
CA GLN A 26 -5.95 2.79 32.97
C GLN A 26 -7.31 2.69 33.67
N GLY A 27 -7.93 3.84 33.94
CA GLY A 27 -9.35 3.95 34.22
C GLY A 27 -10.18 3.90 32.92
N ASP A 28 -11.48 3.70 33.00
CA ASP A 28 -12.38 3.62 31.81
C ASP A 28 -12.43 4.92 30.98
N ASP A 29 -11.92 6.03 31.51
CA ASP A 29 -11.90 7.36 30.89
C ASP A 29 -10.49 7.76 30.41
N ASP A 30 -9.53 6.85 30.43
CA ASP A 30 -8.16 7.09 30.02
C ASP A 30 -7.95 6.83 28.52
N TRP A 31 -6.91 7.45 27.97
CA TRP A 31 -6.49 7.19 26.61
C TRP A 31 -5.94 5.78 26.46
N LYS A 32 -6.39 5.08 25.42
CA LYS A 32 -5.89 3.78 24.97
C LYS A 32 -5.20 3.96 23.62
N PHE A 33 -3.98 3.48 23.53
CA PHE A 33 -3.19 3.60 22.32
C PHE A 33 -2.92 2.24 21.69
N GLN A 34 -2.80 2.23 20.37
CA GLN A 34 -2.32 1.08 19.63
C GLN A 34 -1.36 1.54 18.55
N ALA A 35 -0.20 0.90 18.47
CA ALA A 35 0.71 1.02 17.35
C ALA A 35 0.83 -0.32 16.64
N VAL A 36 0.80 -0.30 15.31
CA VAL A 36 0.96 -1.48 14.47
C VAL A 36 2.08 -1.23 13.49
N VAL A 37 3.01 -2.16 13.39
CA VAL A 37 4.01 -2.21 12.33
C VAL A 37 3.71 -3.44 11.49
N TYR A 38 3.70 -3.29 10.19
CA TYR A 38 3.34 -4.39 9.31
C TYR A 38 4.17 -4.43 8.03
N VAL A 39 4.12 -5.55 7.36
CA VAL A 39 4.59 -5.74 5.99
C VAL A 39 3.39 -6.17 5.16
N TYR A 40 3.12 -5.45 4.10
CA TYR A 40 2.09 -5.72 3.12
C TYR A 40 2.75 -5.98 1.78
N LEU A 41 2.38 -7.06 1.13
CA LEU A 41 2.98 -7.55 -0.11
C LEU A 41 1.92 -7.58 -1.22
N PRO A 42 1.58 -6.41 -1.78
CA PRO A 42 0.56 -6.36 -2.81
C PRO A 42 1.09 -6.83 -4.16
N SER A 43 0.19 -7.42 -4.96
CA SER A 43 0.22 -7.24 -6.39
C SER A 43 -0.35 -5.86 -6.70
N ILE A 44 0.25 -5.14 -7.64
CA ILE A 44 -0.17 -3.81 -8.06
C ILE A 44 -0.66 -3.92 -9.50
N ASP A 45 -1.93 -3.60 -9.72
CA ASP A 45 -2.53 -3.54 -11.04
C ASP A 45 -2.92 -2.10 -11.35
N GLY A 46 -2.59 -1.62 -12.55
CA GLY A 46 -2.90 -0.27 -12.97
C GLY A 46 -3.18 -0.17 -14.46
N GLU A 47 -4.15 0.67 -14.83
CA GLU A 47 -4.42 1.05 -16.21
C GLU A 47 -3.97 2.49 -16.43
N THR A 48 -3.06 2.67 -17.39
CA THR A 48 -2.47 3.98 -17.69
C THR A 48 -2.72 4.32 -19.16
N THR A 49 -3.35 5.46 -19.44
CA THR A 49 -3.51 6.01 -20.78
C THR A 49 -2.38 6.99 -21.09
N PHE A 50 -1.60 6.68 -22.13
CA PHE A 50 -0.60 7.61 -22.65
C PHE A 50 -1.22 8.51 -23.71
N SER A 51 -1.32 9.82 -23.44
CA SER A 51 -1.74 10.83 -24.39
C SER A 51 -0.65 11.00 -25.48
N GLY A 52 -0.69 10.16 -26.51
CA GLY A 52 0.26 10.19 -27.62
C GLY A 52 -0.23 9.33 -28.79
N GLY A 53 -1.16 9.85 -29.58
CA GLY A 53 -1.36 9.51 -31.02
C GLY A 53 -1.69 8.06 -31.36
N GLY A 54 -2.50 7.37 -30.59
CA GLY A 54 -2.97 6.02 -30.95
C GLY A 54 -3.64 5.39 -29.74
N GLY A 55 -4.88 5.75 -29.48
CA GLY A 55 -5.68 5.39 -28.30
C GLY A 55 -5.62 3.92 -27.89
N GLY A 56 -4.71 3.58 -27.01
CA GLY A 56 -4.57 2.31 -26.34
C GLY A 56 -4.14 2.56 -24.90
N GLY A 57 -4.94 2.15 -23.93
CA GLY A 57 -4.52 1.99 -22.52
C GLY A 57 -3.52 0.84 -22.44
N SER A 58 -2.54 0.95 -21.54
CA SER A 58 -1.63 -0.13 -21.20
C SER A 58 -1.98 -0.58 -19.80
N GLU A 59 -2.36 -1.84 -19.64
CA GLU A 59 -2.43 -2.50 -18.35
C GLU A 59 -1.01 -2.87 -17.92
N ALA A 60 -0.66 -2.53 -16.70
CA ALA A 60 0.59 -2.94 -16.07
C ALA A 60 0.27 -3.66 -14.77
N THR A 61 0.76 -4.90 -14.66
CA THR A 61 0.66 -5.69 -13.43
C THR A 61 2.06 -5.96 -12.88
N VAL A 62 2.26 -5.65 -11.61
CA VAL A 62 3.47 -6.00 -10.86
C VAL A 62 3.09 -7.03 -9.81
N ASP A 63 3.48 -8.28 -10.03
CA ASP A 63 3.25 -9.36 -9.06
C ASP A 63 4.01 -9.11 -7.75
N ALA A 64 3.48 -9.63 -6.63
CA ALA A 64 4.08 -9.52 -5.30
C ALA A 64 5.53 -10.04 -5.24
N SER A 65 5.90 -11.02 -6.05
CA SER A 65 7.28 -11.53 -6.15
C SER A 65 8.21 -10.49 -6.77
N LYS A 66 7.81 -9.84 -7.86
CA LYS A 66 8.56 -8.77 -8.51
C LYS A 66 8.62 -7.52 -7.64
N PHE A 67 7.55 -7.24 -6.91
CA PHE A 67 7.52 -6.19 -5.89
C PHE A 67 8.66 -6.39 -4.87
N LEU A 68 8.81 -7.60 -4.32
CA LEU A 68 9.85 -7.90 -3.34
C LEU A 68 11.28 -7.87 -3.92
N GLU A 69 11.45 -8.32 -5.17
CA GLU A 69 12.76 -8.36 -5.84
C GLU A 69 13.31 -6.95 -6.09
N ASN A 70 12.43 -5.99 -6.37
CA ASN A 70 12.78 -4.62 -6.74
C ASN A 70 12.53 -3.60 -5.63
N LEU A 71 12.12 -4.04 -4.45
CA LEU A 71 11.86 -3.18 -3.31
C LEU A 71 13.15 -2.59 -2.75
N ASN A 72 13.34 -1.28 -2.91
CA ASN A 72 14.44 -0.54 -2.30
C ASN A 72 14.15 -0.26 -0.82
N PHE A 73 12.95 0.26 -0.55
CA PHE A 73 12.52 0.61 0.80
C PHE A 73 10.99 0.56 0.91
N ALA A 74 10.49 0.13 2.08
CA ALA A 74 9.10 0.27 2.47
C ALA A 74 9.00 0.59 3.95
N PHE A 75 8.06 1.45 4.30
CA PHE A 75 7.62 1.71 5.66
C PHE A 75 6.11 1.58 5.74
N MET A 76 5.62 0.73 6.65
CA MET A 76 4.21 0.48 6.79
C MET A 76 3.83 0.40 8.26
N GLY A 77 2.88 1.23 8.68
CA GLY A 77 2.45 1.24 10.06
C GLY A 77 1.17 1.99 10.29
N SER A 78 0.53 1.73 11.42
CA SER A 78 -0.63 2.50 11.85
C SER A 78 -0.56 2.84 13.33
N PHE A 79 -1.23 3.92 13.67
CA PHE A 79 -1.36 4.39 15.04
C PHE A 79 -2.81 4.73 15.32
N GLU A 80 -3.26 4.36 16.50
CA GLU A 80 -4.62 4.58 16.96
C GLU A 80 -4.61 5.12 18.40
N ALA A 81 -5.46 6.09 18.67
CA ALA A 81 -5.70 6.65 19.99
C ALA A 81 -7.20 6.72 20.25
N ASN A 82 -7.66 6.13 21.34
CA ASN A 82 -9.07 6.04 21.71
C ASN A 82 -9.30 6.57 23.11
N LYS A 83 -10.41 7.30 23.30
CA LYS A 83 -10.89 7.74 24.61
C LYS A 83 -12.41 7.67 24.67
N GLY A 84 -12.93 6.81 25.56
CA GLY A 84 -14.36 6.52 25.59
C GLY A 84 -14.87 6.01 24.23
N PRO A 85 -15.95 6.58 23.68
CA PRO A 85 -16.47 6.15 22.38
C PRO A 85 -15.73 6.78 21.18
N TRP A 86 -14.85 7.76 21.39
CA TRP A 86 -14.15 8.48 20.34
C TRP A 86 -12.75 7.95 20.13
N GLY A 87 -12.29 8.00 18.92
CA GLY A 87 -10.93 7.69 18.57
C GLY A 87 -10.47 8.38 17.31
N MET A 88 -9.19 8.24 17.05
CA MET A 88 -8.56 8.62 15.79
C MET A 88 -7.57 7.54 15.39
N PHE A 89 -7.40 7.36 14.08
CA PHE A 89 -6.36 6.49 13.59
C PHE A 89 -5.66 7.09 12.35
N ALA A 90 -4.39 6.73 12.21
CA ALA A 90 -3.58 7.02 11.06
C ALA A 90 -2.99 5.71 10.54
N ASP A 91 -3.02 5.49 9.24
CA ASP A 91 -2.35 4.39 8.54
C ASP A 91 -1.45 4.97 7.46
N VAL A 92 -0.23 4.47 7.36
CA VAL A 92 0.79 4.98 6.46
C VAL A 92 1.44 3.82 5.74
N ILE A 93 1.49 3.91 4.44
CA ILE A 93 2.30 3.08 3.56
C ILE A 93 3.22 4.00 2.77
N TYR A 94 4.50 3.74 2.82
CA TYR A 94 5.51 4.28 1.91
C TYR A 94 6.17 3.14 1.18
N ILE A 95 6.33 3.30 -0.13
CA ILE A 95 6.93 2.30 -1.00
C ILE A 95 7.91 3.02 -1.94
N ASP A 96 9.08 2.42 -2.13
CA ASP A 96 10.07 2.80 -3.11
C ASP A 96 10.52 1.52 -3.82
N ILE A 97 10.11 1.38 -5.07
CA ILE A 97 10.46 0.27 -5.95
C ILE A 97 11.41 0.82 -7.01
N GLY A 98 12.63 0.34 -6.99
CA GLY A 98 13.66 0.69 -7.97
C GLY A 98 13.62 -0.19 -9.20
N ASP A 99 14.49 0.13 -10.12
CA ASP A 99 14.65 -0.44 -11.46
C ASP A 99 14.34 -1.94 -11.59
N SER A 100 13.17 -2.24 -12.14
CA SER A 100 12.91 -3.57 -12.68
C SER A 100 13.25 -3.55 -14.18
N GLU A 101 14.31 -4.24 -14.58
CA GLU A 101 14.54 -4.54 -15.99
C GLU A 101 13.42 -5.44 -16.50
N SER A 102 12.51 -4.89 -17.27
CA SER A 102 11.58 -5.70 -18.03
C SER A 102 12.23 -6.07 -19.36
N PRO A 103 12.49 -7.36 -19.62
CA PRO A 103 12.93 -7.78 -20.94
C PRO A 103 11.78 -7.50 -21.93
N THR A 104 11.98 -6.47 -22.74
CA THR A 104 10.98 -5.93 -23.67
C THR A 104 10.75 -6.85 -24.85
N ARG A 105 9.98 -7.94 -24.63
CA ARG A 105 9.37 -8.65 -25.78
C ARG A 105 8.00 -8.12 -26.16
N ASP A 106 7.34 -7.37 -25.30
CA ASP A 106 5.95 -6.93 -25.48
C ASP A 106 5.72 -5.41 -25.40
N PHE A 107 6.79 -4.60 -25.40
CA PHE A 107 6.63 -3.16 -25.41
C PHE A 107 6.43 -2.66 -26.84
N SER A 108 5.21 -2.35 -27.23
CA SER A 108 4.88 -1.76 -28.52
C SER A 108 4.55 -0.28 -28.35
N ILE A 109 5.54 0.58 -28.64
CA ILE A 109 5.28 2.00 -28.83
C ILE A 109 4.80 2.16 -30.29
N GLY A 110 3.48 2.10 -30.52
CA GLY A 110 2.88 2.42 -31.81
C GLY A 110 3.14 1.44 -32.96
N GLY A 111 3.42 0.17 -32.68
CA GLY A 111 3.61 -0.87 -33.70
C GLY A 111 4.67 -1.91 -33.34
N THR A 112 4.75 -2.98 -34.13
CA THR A 112 5.76 -4.03 -34.00
C THR A 112 7.18 -3.46 -34.16
N LEU A 113 8.06 -3.73 -33.17
CA LEU A 113 9.49 -3.39 -33.27
C LEU A 113 10.11 -4.08 -34.48
N PRO A 114 10.90 -3.38 -35.30
CA PRO A 114 11.63 -4.01 -36.40
C PRO A 114 12.63 -5.07 -35.89
N VAL A 115 12.84 -6.11 -36.65
CA VAL A 115 13.82 -7.16 -36.32
C VAL A 115 15.21 -6.53 -36.18
N GLY A 116 15.88 -6.76 -35.03
CA GLY A 116 17.23 -6.24 -34.74
C GLY A 116 17.27 -5.01 -33.83
N VAL A 117 16.14 -4.56 -33.29
CA VAL A 117 16.10 -3.49 -32.30
C VAL A 117 16.10 -4.10 -30.89
N ASN A 118 17.03 -3.61 -30.06
CA ASN A 118 17.06 -3.90 -28.62
C ASN A 118 16.40 -2.73 -27.90
N ALA A 119 15.45 -3.03 -27.02
CA ALA A 119 14.84 -2.05 -26.15
C ALA A 119 15.01 -2.49 -24.69
N SER A 120 15.46 -1.61 -23.83
CA SER A 120 15.41 -1.78 -22.38
C SER A 120 14.47 -0.73 -21.80
N VAL A 121 13.65 -1.14 -20.86
CA VAL A 121 12.74 -0.26 -20.13
C VAL A 121 12.96 -0.51 -18.65
N HIS A 122 13.25 0.55 -17.92
CA HIS A 122 13.35 0.56 -16.46
C HIS A 122 12.12 1.25 -15.90
N TYR A 123 11.53 0.66 -14.90
CA TYR A 123 10.33 1.15 -14.25
C TYR A 123 10.60 1.38 -12.77
N GLY A 124 10.40 2.61 -12.30
CA GLY A 124 10.44 2.99 -10.91
C GLY A 124 9.07 3.46 -10.43
N LEU A 125 8.73 3.15 -9.20
CA LEU A 125 7.52 3.62 -8.52
C LEU A 125 7.88 3.96 -7.08
N ASP A 126 7.60 5.19 -6.68
CA ASP A 126 7.70 5.60 -5.29
C ASP A 126 6.47 6.41 -4.86
N GLY A 127 6.13 6.34 -3.58
CA GLY A 127 5.00 7.11 -3.11
C GLY A 127 4.49 6.77 -1.73
N TRP A 128 3.48 7.56 -1.35
CA TRP A 128 2.80 7.53 -0.07
C TRP A 128 1.33 7.22 -0.24
N LEU A 129 0.83 6.37 0.66
CA LEU A 129 -0.59 6.21 0.90
C LEU A 129 -0.84 6.48 2.39
N TRP A 130 -1.62 7.52 2.67
CA TRP A 130 -2.01 7.90 4.01
C TRP A 130 -3.51 7.75 4.19
N THR A 131 -3.93 7.25 5.34
CA THR A 131 -5.32 7.28 5.78
C THR A 131 -5.37 7.94 7.16
N LEU A 132 -6.13 9.02 7.30
CA LEU A 132 -6.36 9.71 8.56
C LEU A 132 -7.86 9.76 8.82
N ALA A 133 -8.32 9.22 9.94
CA ALA A 133 -9.74 9.16 10.25
C ALA A 133 -10.03 9.33 11.75
N GLY A 134 -11.15 9.95 12.04
CA GLY A 134 -11.82 9.83 13.33
C GLY A 134 -12.62 8.54 13.40
N SER A 135 -12.84 8.02 14.59
CA SER A 135 -13.65 6.84 14.84
C SER A 135 -14.67 7.07 15.96
N TRP A 136 -15.79 6.36 15.84
CA TRP A 136 -16.86 6.32 16.84
C TRP A 136 -17.21 4.87 17.16
N SER A 137 -17.06 4.46 18.43
CA SER A 137 -17.41 3.11 18.88
C SER A 137 -18.91 2.93 18.94
N VAL A 138 -19.45 2.06 18.08
CA VAL A 138 -20.86 1.68 18.03
C VAL A 138 -21.16 0.50 18.94
N ALA A 139 -20.24 -0.44 19.01
CA ALA A 139 -20.33 -1.59 19.87
C ALA A 139 -18.96 -1.92 20.45
N SER A 140 -18.92 -2.13 21.76
CA SER A 140 -17.73 -2.57 22.49
C SER A 140 -18.15 -3.58 23.54
N THR A 141 -17.86 -4.85 23.25
CA THR A 141 -18.09 -5.99 24.15
C THR A 141 -16.78 -6.77 24.28
N PRO A 142 -16.64 -7.68 25.24
CA PRO A 142 -15.46 -8.51 25.38
C PRO A 142 -15.11 -9.33 24.11
N THR A 143 -16.14 -9.66 23.30
CA THR A 143 -15.98 -10.50 22.11
C THR A 143 -16.12 -9.75 20.78
N HIS A 144 -16.58 -8.51 20.80
CA HIS A 144 -16.82 -7.77 19.57
C HIS A 144 -16.60 -6.28 19.75
N GLU A 145 -15.88 -5.68 18.83
CA GLU A 145 -15.65 -4.25 18.72
C GLU A 145 -16.01 -3.79 17.31
N LEU A 146 -16.83 -2.76 17.22
CA LEU A 146 -17.23 -2.13 15.95
C LEU A 146 -17.15 -0.62 16.08
N ASN A 147 -16.38 -0.01 15.20
CA ASN A 147 -16.21 1.44 15.12
C ASN A 147 -16.60 1.92 13.72
N LEU A 148 -17.41 2.97 13.64
CA LEU A 148 -17.57 3.75 12.42
C LEU A 148 -16.37 4.67 12.27
N ILE A 149 -15.96 4.92 11.04
CA ILE A 149 -14.83 5.79 10.71
C ILE A 149 -15.23 6.81 9.66
N GLY A 150 -14.61 7.99 9.73
CA GLY A 150 -14.73 9.01 8.71
C GLY A 150 -13.47 9.88 8.69
N GLY A 151 -12.98 10.18 7.51
CA GLY A 151 -11.71 10.87 7.38
C GLY A 151 -11.30 11.14 5.94
N ALA A 152 -10.00 11.09 5.68
CA ALA A 152 -9.42 11.32 4.38
C ALA A 152 -8.32 10.31 4.07
N ARG A 153 -8.18 10.02 2.77
CA ARG A 153 -7.08 9.21 2.22
C ARG A 153 -6.31 10.03 1.20
N LEU A 154 -4.99 10.02 1.31
CA LEU A 154 -4.06 10.57 0.34
C LEU A 154 -3.38 9.42 -0.40
N LEU A 155 -3.38 9.48 -1.71
CA LEU A 155 -2.52 8.72 -2.59
C LEU A 155 -1.60 9.68 -3.31
N ASP A 156 -0.29 9.59 -3.08
CA ASP A 156 0.75 10.41 -3.70
C ASP A 156 1.83 9.48 -4.23
N ILE A 157 1.80 9.23 -5.54
CA ILE A 157 2.66 8.24 -6.20
C ILE A 157 3.27 8.87 -7.45
N ASP A 158 4.57 8.69 -7.61
CA ASP A 158 5.32 9.02 -8.82
C ASP A 158 5.77 7.73 -9.51
N GLN A 159 5.49 7.65 -10.82
CA GLN A 159 5.94 6.60 -11.72
C GLN A 159 7.00 7.16 -12.68
N THR A 160 8.14 6.51 -12.74
CA THR A 160 9.20 6.86 -13.70
C THR A 160 9.42 5.70 -14.66
N ILE A 161 9.41 6.01 -15.95
CA ILE A 161 9.71 5.07 -17.02
C ILE A 161 10.91 5.62 -17.79
N ASP A 162 12.02 4.88 -17.72
CA ASP A 162 13.20 5.14 -18.51
C ASP A 162 13.29 4.12 -19.64
N TRP A 163 13.55 4.58 -20.86
CA TRP A 163 13.69 3.68 -22.01
C TRP A 163 14.97 3.96 -22.78
N GLN A 164 15.58 2.91 -23.28
CA GLN A 164 16.69 2.96 -24.20
C GLN A 164 16.38 2.08 -25.41
N LEU A 165 16.51 2.64 -26.59
CA LEU A 165 16.33 1.97 -27.86
C LEU A 165 17.66 1.99 -28.59
N GLY A 166 18.20 0.82 -28.91
CA GLY A 166 19.40 0.64 -29.71
C GLY A 166 19.26 -0.56 -30.63
N GLY A 167 20.12 -0.71 -31.59
CA GLY A 167 20.11 -1.87 -32.46
C GLY A 167 20.75 -1.67 -33.81
N ASN A 168 20.62 -2.69 -34.66
CA ASN A 168 21.15 -2.68 -36.01
C ASN A 168 20.05 -3.11 -37.01
N VAL A 169 20.01 -2.47 -38.15
CA VAL A 169 19.29 -2.96 -39.33
C VAL A 169 20.31 -3.45 -40.34
N GLY A 170 20.50 -4.78 -40.38
CA GLY A 170 21.61 -5.40 -41.11
C GLY A 170 22.95 -5.01 -40.52
N SER A 171 23.84 -4.41 -41.33
CA SER A 171 25.18 -3.91 -40.91
C SER A 171 25.16 -2.43 -40.49
N VAL A 172 24.01 -1.75 -40.49
CA VAL A 172 23.90 -0.34 -40.15
C VAL A 172 23.44 -0.22 -38.68
N ALA A 173 24.27 0.38 -37.82
CA ALA A 173 23.89 0.70 -36.46
C ALA A 173 22.82 1.82 -36.47
N LEU A 174 21.74 1.62 -35.72
CA LEU A 174 20.77 2.68 -35.46
C LEU A 174 21.31 3.59 -34.35
N PRO A 175 21.08 4.91 -34.43
CA PRO A 175 21.45 5.81 -33.34
C PRO A 175 20.65 5.43 -32.09
N ASP A 176 21.35 5.29 -30.96
CA ASP A 176 20.75 5.05 -29.66
C ASP A 176 19.81 6.21 -29.32
N ARG A 177 18.61 5.88 -28.89
CA ARG A 177 17.63 6.83 -28.36
C ARG A 177 17.27 6.42 -26.95
N ALA A 178 17.43 7.35 -26.05
CA ALA A 178 17.02 7.20 -24.64
C ALA A 178 16.04 8.31 -24.28
N GLY A 179 15.13 8.03 -23.37
CA GLY A 179 14.22 9.00 -22.81
C GLY A 179 13.75 8.57 -21.44
N SER A 180 13.28 9.54 -20.69
CA SER A 180 12.68 9.36 -19.37
C SER A 180 11.35 10.09 -19.31
N ARG A 181 10.37 9.51 -18.65
CA ARG A 181 9.09 10.16 -18.36
C ARG A 181 8.64 9.81 -16.96
N THR A 182 8.41 10.84 -16.16
CA THR A 182 7.79 10.71 -14.84
C THR A 182 6.35 11.18 -14.91
N THR A 183 5.43 10.43 -14.31
CA THR A 183 4.01 10.76 -14.17
C THR A 183 3.61 10.55 -12.73
N GLY A 184 3.08 11.58 -12.09
CA GLY A 184 2.63 11.53 -10.71
C GLY A 184 1.11 11.62 -10.58
N VAL A 185 0.60 11.07 -9.49
CA VAL A 185 -0.78 11.19 -9.03
C VAL A 185 -0.77 11.66 -7.59
N ASN A 186 -1.48 12.75 -7.31
CA ASN A 186 -1.74 13.24 -5.96
C ASN A 186 -3.25 13.38 -5.78
N ASN A 187 -3.85 12.44 -5.06
CA ASN A 187 -5.29 12.35 -4.86
C ASN A 187 -5.64 12.41 -3.39
N TRP A 188 -6.58 13.31 -3.05
CA TRP A 188 -7.23 13.37 -1.75
C TRP A 188 -8.68 12.95 -1.89
N ASP A 189 -9.08 11.93 -1.12
CA ASP A 189 -10.43 11.41 -1.09
C ASP A 189 -10.98 11.45 0.33
N ALA A 190 -12.21 11.90 0.50
CA ALA A 190 -12.95 11.74 1.73
C ALA A 190 -13.42 10.29 1.84
N ILE A 191 -13.29 9.69 3.01
CA ILE A 191 -13.67 8.29 3.25
C ILE A 191 -14.64 8.15 4.40
N VAL A 192 -15.48 7.14 4.32
CA VAL A 192 -16.37 6.68 5.39
C VAL A 192 -16.38 5.16 5.41
N GLY A 193 -16.45 4.58 6.61
CA GLY A 193 -16.37 3.12 6.69
C GLY A 193 -16.56 2.58 8.09
N LEU A 194 -16.11 1.36 8.28
CA LEU A 194 -16.15 0.65 9.55
C LEU A 194 -14.86 -0.14 9.77
N LYS A 195 -14.50 -0.30 11.03
CA LYS A 195 -13.39 -1.16 11.48
C LYS A 195 -13.75 -1.83 12.79
N GLY A 196 -13.12 -2.96 13.05
CA GLY A 196 -13.34 -3.64 14.30
C GLY A 196 -12.63 -4.97 14.39
N ARG A 197 -13.05 -5.74 15.39
CA ARG A 197 -12.55 -7.10 15.59
C ARG A 197 -13.61 -7.96 16.26
N ALA A 198 -13.62 -9.25 15.93
CA ALA A 198 -14.39 -10.28 16.59
C ALA A 198 -13.44 -11.24 17.29
N VAL A 199 -13.60 -11.44 18.61
CA VAL A 199 -12.77 -12.33 19.45
C VAL A 199 -13.47 -13.65 19.63
N PHE A 200 -12.72 -14.76 19.58
CA PHE A 200 -13.27 -16.11 19.67
C PHE A 200 -12.29 -17.09 20.35
N GLY A 201 -12.76 -18.29 20.60
CA GLY A 201 -12.00 -19.37 21.21
C GLY A 201 -11.95 -19.30 22.74
N GLU A 202 -11.60 -20.43 23.34
CA GLU A 202 -11.36 -20.52 24.78
C GLU A 202 -10.15 -19.65 25.18
N GLY A 203 -10.30 -18.79 26.19
CA GLY A 203 -9.27 -17.83 26.60
C GLY A 203 -9.21 -16.54 25.79
N GLN A 204 -10.05 -16.36 24.77
CA GLN A 204 -10.21 -15.11 24.02
C GLN A 204 -8.91 -14.55 23.41
N HIS A 205 -8.00 -15.43 23.02
CA HIS A 205 -6.72 -15.02 22.43
C HIS A 205 -6.83 -14.83 20.91
N TRP A 206 -7.73 -15.55 20.23
CA TRP A 206 -7.92 -15.46 18.80
C TRP A 206 -8.91 -14.38 18.44
N PHE A 207 -8.63 -13.64 17.36
CA PHE A 207 -9.55 -12.63 16.85
C PHE A 207 -9.45 -12.47 15.32
N VAL A 208 -10.54 -12.00 14.73
CA VAL A 208 -10.63 -11.58 13.32
C VAL A 208 -10.70 -10.06 13.30
N PRO A 209 -9.63 -9.36 12.92
CA PRO A 209 -9.70 -7.95 12.60
C PRO A 209 -10.36 -7.76 11.24
N TYR A 210 -11.13 -6.67 11.08
CA TYR A 210 -11.75 -6.29 9.82
C TYR A 210 -11.78 -4.78 9.64
N TYR A 211 -11.76 -4.37 8.38
CA TYR A 211 -11.81 -2.98 7.95
C TYR A 211 -12.49 -2.88 6.59
N LEU A 212 -13.34 -1.89 6.42
CA LEU A 212 -14.00 -1.57 5.15
C LEU A 212 -14.24 -0.08 5.07
N ASP A 213 -13.84 0.57 4.00
CA ASP A 213 -14.22 1.95 3.69
C ASP A 213 -14.54 2.13 2.21
N VAL A 214 -15.20 3.23 1.94
CA VAL A 214 -15.45 3.75 0.61
C VAL A 214 -15.27 5.27 0.64
N GLY A 215 -14.79 5.84 -0.45
CA GLY A 215 -14.52 7.26 -0.55
C GLY A 215 -14.58 7.80 -1.96
N THR A 216 -14.54 9.11 -2.04
CA THR A 216 -14.53 9.89 -3.27
C THR A 216 -13.93 11.27 -3.02
N GLY A 217 -13.49 11.93 -4.06
CA GLY A 217 -12.92 13.28 -4.01
C GLY A 217 -12.15 13.57 -5.28
N ALA A 218 -10.84 13.39 -5.26
CA ALA A 218 -10.02 13.44 -6.46
C ALA A 218 -10.10 12.14 -7.30
N SER A 219 -10.54 11.03 -6.68
CA SER A 219 -10.94 9.80 -7.35
C SER A 219 -12.46 9.78 -7.54
N SER A 220 -12.95 9.15 -8.62
CA SER A 220 -14.39 8.88 -8.82
C SER A 220 -14.91 7.97 -7.72
N LEU A 221 -14.10 6.96 -7.39
CA LEU A 221 -14.35 6.01 -6.31
C LEU A 221 -13.02 5.52 -5.76
N THR A 222 -12.91 5.39 -4.45
CA THR A 222 -11.89 4.56 -3.81
C THR A 222 -12.54 3.69 -2.77
N TRP A 223 -12.04 2.49 -2.57
CA TRP A 223 -12.49 1.63 -1.49
C TRP A 223 -11.37 0.74 -0.98
N GLN A 224 -11.52 0.28 0.25
CA GLN A 224 -10.56 -0.62 0.87
C GLN A 224 -11.29 -1.66 1.69
N ALA A 225 -10.84 -2.91 1.59
CA ALA A 225 -11.27 -3.99 2.46
C ALA A 225 -10.05 -4.70 3.05
N MET A 226 -10.14 -5.09 4.31
CA MET A 226 -9.14 -5.92 4.99
C MET A 226 -9.86 -6.88 5.93
N ALA A 227 -9.42 -8.12 5.93
CA ALA A 227 -9.80 -9.11 6.93
C ALA A 227 -8.62 -10.06 7.22
N GLY A 228 -8.57 -10.59 8.44
CA GLY A 228 -7.45 -11.44 8.83
C GLY A 228 -7.75 -12.31 10.04
N ILE A 229 -6.69 -12.91 10.56
CA ILE A 229 -6.70 -13.64 11.82
C ILE A 229 -5.55 -13.15 12.68
N GLY A 230 -5.82 -12.92 13.96
CA GLY A 230 -4.83 -12.47 14.92
C GLY A 230 -4.81 -13.34 16.18
N TYR A 231 -3.68 -13.35 16.83
CA TYR A 231 -3.49 -13.96 18.15
C TYR A 231 -2.93 -12.94 19.12
N ALA A 232 -3.58 -12.80 20.28
CA ALA A 232 -3.20 -11.89 21.35
C ALA A 232 -2.30 -12.59 22.35
N PHE A 233 -1.12 -12.02 22.56
CA PHE A 233 -0.15 -12.40 23.59
C PHE A 233 -0.21 -11.37 24.75
N SER A 234 0.49 -11.62 25.83
CA SER A 234 0.60 -10.69 26.95
C SER A 234 1.31 -9.36 26.60
N TRP A 235 2.18 -9.37 25.59
CA TRP A 235 2.96 -8.21 25.14
C TRP A 235 2.37 -7.46 23.94
N GLY A 236 1.42 -8.07 23.21
CA GLY A 236 0.86 -7.52 21.98
C GLY A 236 0.12 -8.56 21.17
N SER A 237 -0.02 -8.33 19.87
CA SER A 237 -0.71 -9.27 18.98
C SER A 237 0.06 -9.46 17.68
N VAL A 238 -0.04 -10.65 17.10
CA VAL A 238 0.43 -10.96 15.73
C VAL A 238 -0.80 -11.19 14.87
N ILE A 239 -0.81 -10.63 13.67
CA ILE A 239 -1.95 -10.63 12.76
C ILE A 239 -1.46 -11.02 11.37
N GLY A 240 -2.14 -11.97 10.74
CA GLY A 240 -2.06 -12.22 9.30
C GLY A 240 -3.35 -11.75 8.66
N ALA A 241 -3.28 -10.96 7.60
CA ALA A 241 -4.44 -10.38 6.97
C ALA A 241 -4.29 -10.33 5.45
N TRP A 242 -5.42 -10.27 4.76
CA TRP A 242 -5.50 -9.88 3.35
C TRP A 242 -6.07 -8.48 3.27
N ARG A 243 -5.45 -7.61 2.45
CA ARG A 243 -5.87 -6.23 2.22
C ARG A 243 -6.02 -6.00 0.73
N HIS A 244 -7.09 -5.32 0.37
CA HIS A 244 -7.36 -4.84 -0.97
C HIS A 244 -7.65 -3.35 -0.89
N ILE A 245 -7.03 -2.56 -1.77
CA ILE A 245 -7.25 -1.13 -1.93
C ILE A 245 -7.43 -0.85 -3.41
N ASP A 246 -8.45 -0.09 -3.75
CA ASP A 246 -8.80 0.21 -5.13
C ASP A 246 -9.06 1.71 -5.32
N TYR A 247 -8.63 2.22 -6.46
CA TYR A 247 -8.86 3.58 -6.93
C TYR A 247 -9.33 3.54 -8.37
N ASP A 248 -10.51 4.11 -8.59
CA ASP A 248 -11.04 4.45 -9.90
C ASP A 248 -10.90 5.97 -10.07
N MET A 249 -10.03 6.40 -10.96
CA MET A 249 -9.69 7.81 -11.13
C MET A 249 -10.73 8.51 -12.01
N GLU A 250 -10.79 9.83 -11.93
CA GLU A 250 -11.60 10.61 -12.85
C GLU A 250 -11.08 10.50 -14.29
N SER A 251 -12.00 10.44 -15.23
CA SER A 251 -11.69 10.34 -16.66
C SER A 251 -10.79 11.49 -17.13
N GLY A 252 -9.75 11.15 -17.90
CA GLY A 252 -8.78 12.10 -18.44
C GLY A 252 -7.52 12.26 -17.61
N LYS A 253 -7.37 11.54 -16.50
CA LYS A 253 -6.09 11.41 -15.80
C LYS A 253 -5.18 10.41 -16.52
N SER A 254 -3.87 10.54 -16.33
CA SER A 254 -2.88 9.63 -16.95
C SER A 254 -2.97 8.21 -16.38
N ILE A 255 -3.41 8.05 -15.16
CA ILE A 255 -3.71 6.76 -14.51
C ILE A 255 -5.22 6.71 -14.36
N GLU A 256 -5.87 5.69 -14.94
CA GLU A 256 -7.33 5.53 -14.93
C GLU A 256 -7.78 4.67 -13.76
N SER A 257 -7.00 3.64 -13.41
CA SER A 257 -7.26 2.79 -12.24
C SER A 257 -5.96 2.35 -11.60
N LEU A 258 -6.02 2.07 -10.29
CA LEU A 258 -4.90 1.54 -9.53
C LEU A 258 -5.42 0.68 -8.39
N SER A 259 -4.97 -0.56 -8.32
CA SER A 259 -5.34 -1.46 -7.23
C SER A 259 -4.12 -2.10 -6.58
N PHE A 260 -4.26 -2.39 -5.29
CA PHE A 260 -3.28 -3.08 -4.46
C PHE A 260 -3.98 -4.25 -3.79
N ASP A 261 -3.55 -5.47 -4.06
CA ASP A 261 -4.19 -6.67 -3.52
C ASP A 261 -3.16 -7.66 -3.00
N GLY A 262 -3.27 -8.08 -1.73
CA GLY A 262 -2.30 -9.03 -1.22
C GLY A 262 -2.35 -9.32 0.27
N PRO A 263 -1.49 -10.26 0.71
CA PRO A 263 -1.33 -10.62 2.10
C PRO A 263 -0.45 -9.62 2.85
N GLY A 264 -0.66 -9.58 4.17
CA GLY A 264 0.19 -8.84 5.10
C GLY A 264 0.34 -9.54 6.43
N VAL A 265 1.42 -9.22 7.12
CA VAL A 265 1.69 -9.67 8.49
C VAL A 265 1.99 -8.45 9.34
N ALA A 266 1.38 -8.38 10.52
CA ALA A 266 1.47 -7.24 11.41
C ALA A 266 1.78 -7.66 12.85
N VAL A 267 2.43 -6.75 13.57
CA VAL A 267 2.60 -6.81 15.03
C VAL A 267 1.96 -5.55 15.61
N ALA A 268 1.05 -5.75 16.56
CA ALA A 268 0.33 -4.67 17.24
C ALA A 268 0.69 -4.61 18.73
N PHE A 269 0.96 -3.41 19.22
CA PHE A 269 1.21 -3.09 20.61
C PHE A 269 0.09 -2.21 21.14
N ARG A 270 -0.32 -2.41 22.39
CA ARG A 270 -1.37 -1.66 23.07
C ARG A 270 -0.93 -1.22 24.43
N TRP A 271 -1.28 0.00 24.82
CA TRP A 271 -1.00 0.58 26.14
C TRP A 271 -2.00 1.66 26.51
#